data_ffb7df3c340c66fc9a9f948e25ce97b8
#
_entry.id   ffb7df3c340c66fc9a9f948e25ce97b8
#
_cell.length_a   1.000
_cell.length_b   1.000
_cell.length_c   1.000
_cell.angle_alpha   90.00
_cell.angle_beta   90.00
_cell.angle_gamma   90.00
#
_symmetry.space_group_name_H-M   'P 1'
#
loop_
_entity.id
_entity.type
_entity.pdbx_description
1 polymer ?
#
loop_
_entity_poly.entity_id
_entity_poly.type
_entity_poly.pdbx_seq_one_letter_code
_entity_poly.pdbx_strand_id
1 'polypeptide(L)'
;MGLSRRKVLAGGGTALGTFLIGGRWVDASPKTARELGFTPQVLTAAQCEALEVTGDALVPGALKAGLAPFIDSQLALGSGSKLIAKYLGVDPLGQQSFYRAIADNLIINLAHPDTTAEQLTGSMASDSVSEWAGPPASYAFFVLRADALDVTYGTPEGFAALNIPYSAHIQPETSW
;
A
#
# COMPACT_ATOMS: atom_id res chain seq x y z
N MET A 1 -20.86 -16.07 1.34
CA MET A 1 -20.90 -16.06 2.83
C MET A 1 -20.59 -14.66 3.29
N GLY A 2 -21.58 -13.92 3.82
CA GLY A 2 -21.37 -12.53 4.26
C GLY A 2 -20.59 -12.48 5.57
N LEU A 3 -19.59 -11.62 5.65
CA LEU A 3 -18.90 -11.28 6.90
C LEU A 3 -19.91 -10.71 7.90
N SER A 4 -20.04 -11.34 9.08
CA SER A 4 -20.90 -10.79 10.11
C SER A 4 -20.27 -9.52 10.69
N ARG A 5 -21.07 -8.46 10.92
CA ARG A 5 -20.64 -7.20 11.54
C ARG A 5 -19.82 -7.41 12.84
N ARG A 6 -20.07 -8.49 13.58
CA ARG A 6 -19.29 -8.87 14.77
C ARG A 6 -17.84 -9.27 14.46
N LYS A 7 -17.57 -9.93 13.31
CA LYS A 7 -16.18 -10.28 12.92
C LYS A 7 -15.36 -9.05 12.52
N VAL A 8 -16.01 -8.06 11.89
CA VAL A 8 -15.36 -6.79 11.54
C VAL A 8 -15.00 -5.97 12.78
N LEU A 9 -15.84 -6.00 13.81
CA LEU A 9 -15.61 -5.26 15.07
C LEU A 9 -14.64 -5.96 16.03
N ALA A 10 -14.53 -7.30 15.98
CA ALA A 10 -13.59 -8.06 16.81
C ALA A 10 -12.15 -8.08 16.26
N GLY A 11 -11.95 -7.72 14.98
CA GLY A 11 -10.65 -7.64 14.32
C GLY A 11 -9.99 -6.27 14.40
N GLY A 12 -10.35 -5.45 15.38
CA GLY A 12 -9.78 -4.11 15.69
C GLY A 12 -8.97 -3.48 14.54
N GLY A 13 -9.62 -2.73 13.65
CA GLY A 13 -8.94 -1.74 12.80
C GLY A 13 -7.96 -2.22 11.72
N THR A 14 -7.62 -3.50 11.63
CA THR A 14 -6.86 -4.01 10.49
C THR A 14 -7.76 -3.98 9.25
N ALA A 15 -7.32 -3.31 8.20
CA ALA A 15 -7.99 -3.36 6.91
C ALA A 15 -7.99 -4.82 6.43
N LEU A 16 -9.07 -5.55 6.74
CA LEU A 16 -9.26 -6.90 6.22
C LEU A 16 -9.56 -6.77 4.74
N GLY A 17 -8.76 -7.44 3.94
CA GLY A 17 -8.99 -7.63 2.51
C GLY A 17 -9.23 -9.09 2.19
N THR A 18 -9.68 -9.37 0.99
CA THR A 18 -9.78 -10.73 0.47
C THR A 18 -8.63 -10.94 -0.52
N PHE A 19 -7.80 -11.93 -0.26
CA PHE A 19 -6.57 -12.20 -1.01
C PHE A 19 -6.61 -13.59 -1.62
N LEU A 20 -6.01 -13.76 -2.80
CA LEU A 20 -5.79 -15.07 -3.39
C LEU A 20 -4.51 -15.67 -2.79
N ILE A 21 -4.63 -16.75 -2.01
CA ILE A 21 -3.54 -17.43 -1.33
C ILE A 21 -3.65 -18.92 -1.62
N GLY A 22 -2.62 -19.50 -2.22
CA GLY A 22 -2.63 -20.93 -2.59
C GLY A 22 -3.83 -21.34 -3.46
N GLY A 23 -4.28 -20.46 -4.34
CA GLY A 23 -5.43 -20.69 -5.23
C GLY A 23 -6.80 -20.56 -4.55
N ARG A 24 -6.88 -20.04 -3.33
CA ARG A 24 -8.13 -19.81 -2.57
C ARG A 24 -8.27 -18.37 -2.12
N TRP A 25 -9.51 -17.88 -2.09
CA TRP A 25 -9.83 -16.57 -1.55
C TRP A 25 -9.89 -16.63 -0.02
N VAL A 26 -9.06 -15.82 0.65
CA VAL A 26 -8.90 -15.78 2.10
C VAL A 26 -9.05 -14.36 2.60
N ASP A 27 -9.88 -14.17 3.61
CA ASP A 27 -10.00 -12.89 4.33
C ASP A 27 -8.86 -12.78 5.33
N ALA A 28 -7.99 -11.80 5.14
CA ALA A 28 -6.80 -11.60 5.95
C ALA A 28 -6.42 -10.11 6.06
N SER A 29 -5.48 -9.80 6.94
CA SER A 29 -4.76 -8.51 6.87
C SER A 29 -3.73 -8.54 5.73
N PRO A 30 -3.30 -7.38 5.21
CA PRO A 30 -2.23 -7.30 4.21
C PRO A 30 -0.94 -8.00 4.68
N LYS A 31 -0.58 -7.82 5.95
CA LYS A 31 0.55 -8.49 6.59
C LYS A 31 0.41 -10.02 6.51
N THR A 32 -0.72 -10.55 6.94
CA THR A 32 -0.98 -11.99 6.92
C THR A 32 -1.01 -12.53 5.49
N ALA A 33 -1.61 -11.79 4.55
CA ALA A 33 -1.61 -12.16 3.14
C ALA A 33 -0.19 -12.28 2.57
N ARG A 34 0.70 -11.34 2.93
CA ARG A 34 2.11 -11.39 2.56
C ARG A 34 2.82 -12.59 3.15
N GLU A 35 2.65 -12.85 4.45
CA GLU A 35 3.26 -13.99 5.16
C GLU A 35 2.84 -15.35 4.58
N LEU A 36 1.60 -15.44 4.11
CA LEU A 36 1.04 -16.66 3.53
C LEU A 36 1.31 -16.80 2.01
N GLY A 37 1.97 -15.84 1.38
CA GLY A 37 2.30 -15.87 -0.05
C GLY A 37 1.08 -15.60 -0.93
N PHE A 38 0.53 -14.36 -0.86
CA PHE A 38 -0.56 -13.94 -1.73
C PHE A 38 -0.17 -14.01 -3.21
N THR A 39 -1.15 -14.21 -4.06
CA THR A 39 -0.99 -14.16 -5.52
C THR A 39 -1.57 -12.82 -6.01
N PRO A 40 -0.76 -11.94 -6.62
CA PRO A 40 -1.24 -10.67 -7.16
C PRO A 40 -2.31 -10.88 -8.23
N GLN A 41 -3.31 -9.98 -8.25
CA GLN A 41 -4.44 -10.02 -9.18
C GLN A 41 -4.33 -8.96 -10.28
N VAL A 42 -3.67 -7.86 -9.97
CA VAL A 42 -3.56 -6.68 -10.85
C VAL A 42 -2.11 -6.44 -11.24
N LEU A 43 -1.21 -6.48 -10.27
CA LEU A 43 0.22 -6.25 -10.46
C LEU A 43 0.95 -7.56 -10.81
N THR A 44 2.12 -7.45 -11.41
CA THR A 44 3.06 -8.57 -11.54
C THR A 44 3.85 -8.76 -10.25
N ALA A 45 4.49 -9.92 -10.08
CA ALA A 45 5.37 -10.16 -8.93
C ALA A 45 6.52 -9.15 -8.85
N ALA A 46 7.14 -8.80 -10.00
CA ALA A 46 8.20 -7.80 -10.07
C ALA A 46 7.71 -6.40 -9.70
N GLN A 47 6.50 -6.02 -10.12
CA GLN A 47 5.88 -4.74 -9.73
C GLN A 47 5.61 -4.71 -8.22
N CYS A 48 5.11 -5.79 -7.65
CA CYS A 48 4.91 -5.91 -6.20
C CYS A 48 6.23 -5.74 -5.43
N GLU A 49 7.28 -6.43 -5.85
CA GLU A 49 8.61 -6.36 -5.24
C GLU A 49 9.17 -4.93 -5.28
N ALA A 50 9.12 -4.26 -6.44
CA ALA A 50 9.60 -2.91 -6.60
C ALA A 50 8.85 -1.91 -5.69
N LEU A 51 7.51 -2.03 -5.58
CA LEU A 51 6.69 -1.22 -4.68
C LEU A 51 7.03 -1.50 -3.21
N GLU A 52 7.24 -2.77 -2.82
CA GLU A 52 7.60 -3.14 -1.45
C GLU A 52 8.97 -2.59 -1.05
N VAL A 53 9.99 -2.80 -1.89
CA VAL A 53 11.36 -2.35 -1.60
C VAL A 53 11.42 -0.83 -1.49
N THR A 54 10.80 -0.12 -2.44
CA THR A 54 10.76 1.35 -2.41
C THR A 54 9.89 1.88 -1.26
N GLY A 55 8.74 1.25 -1.02
CA GLY A 55 7.87 1.64 0.08
C GLY A 55 8.50 1.44 1.45
N ASP A 56 9.31 0.39 1.63
CA ASP A 56 10.05 0.13 2.87
C ASP A 56 11.18 1.15 3.11
N ALA A 57 11.83 1.61 2.02
CA ALA A 57 12.79 2.72 2.09
C ALA A 57 12.13 4.05 2.46
N LEU A 58 10.87 4.28 2.03
CA LEU A 58 10.09 5.46 2.39
C LEU A 58 9.55 5.43 3.81
N VAL A 59 9.09 4.25 4.23
CA VAL A 59 8.44 4.00 5.53
C VAL A 59 8.93 2.64 6.05
N PRO A 60 9.95 2.62 6.91
CA PRO A 60 10.50 1.38 7.44
C PRO A 60 9.43 0.50 8.08
N GLY A 61 9.33 -0.74 7.64
CA GLY A 61 8.32 -1.70 8.05
C GLY A 61 7.14 -1.86 7.09
N ALA A 62 7.03 -1.04 6.04
CA ALA A 62 5.92 -1.11 5.07
C ALA A 62 5.91 -2.46 4.30
N LEU A 63 7.07 -2.98 3.93
CA LEU A 63 7.20 -4.32 3.35
C LEU A 63 6.62 -5.38 4.29
N LYS A 64 7.01 -5.37 5.57
CA LYS A 64 6.51 -6.31 6.58
C LYS A 64 5.02 -6.13 6.86
N ALA A 65 4.51 -4.91 6.79
CA ALA A 65 3.09 -4.61 6.95
C ALA A 65 2.23 -5.08 5.76
N GLY A 66 2.84 -5.45 4.63
CA GLY A 66 2.15 -5.99 3.47
C GLY A 66 1.71 -4.92 2.47
N LEU A 67 2.60 -4.00 2.12
CA LEU A 67 2.31 -2.91 1.19
C LEU A 67 1.83 -3.40 -0.18
N ALA A 68 2.51 -4.37 -0.80
CA ALA A 68 2.09 -4.88 -2.11
C ALA A 68 0.74 -5.61 -2.07
N PRO A 69 0.46 -6.54 -1.13
CA PRO A 69 -0.90 -7.07 -0.97
C PRO A 69 -1.95 -6.00 -0.77
N PHE A 70 -1.67 -4.98 0.04
CA PHE A 70 -2.58 -3.86 0.24
C PHE A 70 -2.89 -3.15 -1.08
N ILE A 71 -1.87 -2.67 -1.79
CA ILE A 71 -2.04 -1.94 -3.06
C ILE A 71 -2.78 -2.83 -4.08
N ASP A 72 -2.32 -4.05 -4.31
CA ASP A 72 -2.90 -4.96 -5.32
C ASP A 72 -4.38 -5.24 -5.03
N SER A 73 -4.75 -5.53 -3.78
CA SER A 73 -6.13 -5.77 -3.39
C SER A 73 -7.01 -4.53 -3.58
N GLN A 74 -6.50 -3.35 -3.28
CA GLN A 74 -7.23 -2.10 -3.47
C GLN A 74 -7.44 -1.79 -4.96
N LEU A 75 -6.44 -2.06 -5.81
CA LEU A 75 -6.56 -1.92 -7.27
C LEU A 75 -7.59 -2.89 -7.85
N ALA A 76 -7.73 -4.09 -7.29
CA ALA A 76 -8.76 -5.05 -7.67
C ALA A 76 -10.18 -4.59 -7.30
N LEU A 77 -10.34 -3.74 -6.27
CA LEU A 77 -11.64 -3.18 -5.87
C LEU A 77 -12.14 -2.07 -6.78
N GLY A 78 -11.30 -1.49 -7.65
CA GLY A 78 -11.67 -0.42 -8.56
C GLY A 78 -12.26 0.79 -7.83
N SER A 79 -13.53 1.14 -8.07
CA SER A 79 -14.17 2.31 -7.43
C SER A 79 -14.25 2.22 -5.90
N GLY A 80 -14.18 1.01 -5.34
CA GLY A 80 -14.12 0.77 -3.90
C GLY A 80 -12.76 0.99 -3.26
N SER A 81 -11.72 1.27 -4.06
CA SER A 81 -10.35 1.49 -3.61
C SER A 81 -10.25 2.61 -2.55
N LYS A 82 -9.37 2.41 -1.58
CA LYS A 82 -9.01 3.39 -0.54
C LYS A 82 -7.61 3.98 -0.73
N LEU A 83 -6.93 3.63 -1.83
CA LEU A 83 -5.60 4.18 -2.15
C LEU A 83 -5.64 5.70 -2.21
N ILE A 84 -4.58 6.35 -1.74
CA ILE A 84 -4.50 7.80 -1.66
C ILE A 84 -4.68 8.48 -3.03
N ALA A 85 -4.24 7.84 -4.10
CA ALA A 85 -4.38 8.33 -5.47
C ALA A 85 -5.83 8.70 -5.84
N LYS A 86 -6.82 7.98 -5.31
CA LYS A 86 -8.24 8.30 -5.49
C LYS A 86 -8.60 9.70 -4.97
N TYR A 87 -8.07 10.06 -3.82
CA TYR A 87 -8.34 11.35 -3.17
C TYR A 87 -7.53 12.49 -3.80
N LEU A 88 -6.55 12.15 -4.61
CA LEU A 88 -5.72 13.09 -5.38
C LEU A 88 -6.21 13.24 -6.84
N GLY A 89 -7.40 12.74 -7.14
CA GLY A 89 -8.05 12.92 -8.44
C GLY A 89 -7.66 11.89 -9.50
N VAL A 90 -6.97 10.81 -9.16
CA VAL A 90 -6.76 9.71 -10.08
C VAL A 90 -8.06 8.91 -10.20
N ASP A 91 -8.63 8.95 -11.40
CA ASP A 91 -9.87 8.24 -11.70
C ASP A 91 -9.76 6.74 -11.34
N PRO A 92 -10.78 6.12 -10.73
CA PRO A 92 -10.75 4.71 -10.35
C PRO A 92 -10.39 3.76 -11.49
N LEU A 93 -10.81 4.06 -12.73
CA LEU A 93 -10.44 3.26 -13.91
C LEU A 93 -8.98 3.46 -14.31
N GLY A 94 -8.40 4.60 -13.98
CA GLY A 94 -6.99 4.95 -14.24
C GLY A 94 -6.03 4.46 -13.17
N GLN A 95 -6.50 4.07 -11.97
CA GLN A 95 -5.60 3.71 -10.87
C GLN A 95 -4.68 2.53 -11.21
N GLN A 96 -5.19 1.50 -11.88
CA GLN A 96 -4.37 0.34 -12.24
C GLN A 96 -3.21 0.73 -13.15
N SER A 97 -3.47 1.52 -14.20
CA SER A 97 -2.41 2.00 -15.10
C SER A 97 -1.44 2.95 -14.40
N PHE A 98 -1.95 3.78 -13.49
CA PHE A 98 -1.14 4.70 -12.70
C PHE A 98 -0.12 3.96 -11.81
N TYR A 99 -0.57 2.99 -11.00
CA TYR A 99 0.32 2.22 -10.12
C TYR A 99 1.27 1.30 -10.89
N ARG A 100 0.82 0.71 -12.02
CA ARG A 100 1.69 -0.05 -12.90
C ARG A 100 2.80 0.83 -13.48
N ALA A 101 2.47 2.03 -13.96
CA ALA A 101 3.47 2.96 -14.48
C ALA A 101 4.50 3.36 -13.41
N ILE A 102 4.07 3.60 -12.17
CA ILE A 102 5.00 3.82 -11.05
C ILE A 102 5.90 2.60 -10.87
N ALA A 103 5.32 1.41 -10.72
CA ALA A 103 6.07 0.19 -10.46
C ALA A 103 7.07 -0.15 -11.59
N ASP A 104 6.69 0.06 -12.85
CA ASP A 104 7.57 -0.16 -14.00
C ASP A 104 8.78 0.80 -13.98
N ASN A 105 8.57 2.08 -13.63
CA ASN A 105 9.67 3.01 -13.43
C ASN A 105 10.58 2.62 -12.27
N LEU A 106 10.01 2.13 -11.16
CA LEU A 106 10.80 1.63 -10.03
C LEU A 106 11.65 0.43 -10.44
N ILE A 107 11.10 -0.52 -11.20
CA ILE A 107 11.84 -1.68 -11.73
C ILE A 107 13.03 -1.23 -12.58
N ILE A 108 12.82 -0.30 -13.52
CA ILE A 108 13.87 0.21 -14.40
C ILE A 108 15.01 0.84 -13.58
N ASN A 109 14.65 1.71 -12.64
CA ASN A 109 15.65 2.45 -11.86
C ASN A 109 16.37 1.57 -10.83
N LEU A 110 15.68 0.62 -10.18
CA LEU A 110 16.29 -0.33 -9.23
C LEU A 110 17.15 -1.40 -9.92
N ALA A 111 17.01 -1.61 -11.23
CA ALA A 111 17.87 -2.50 -11.99
C ALA A 111 19.28 -1.94 -12.22
N HIS A 112 19.52 -0.65 -12.02
CA HIS A 112 20.84 -0.05 -12.09
C HIS A 112 21.68 -0.47 -10.88
N PRO A 113 22.91 -1.00 -11.09
CA PRO A 113 23.72 -1.60 -10.01
C PRO A 113 24.11 -0.61 -8.91
N ASP A 114 24.15 0.68 -9.23
CA ASP A 114 24.56 1.74 -8.30
C ASP A 114 23.36 2.46 -7.64
N THR A 115 22.14 1.99 -7.87
CA THR A 115 20.93 2.62 -7.36
C THR A 115 20.35 1.82 -6.19
N THR A 116 20.37 2.38 -4.99
CA THR A 116 19.61 1.84 -3.86
C THR A 116 18.20 2.44 -3.80
N ALA A 117 17.30 1.77 -3.10
CA ALA A 117 15.94 2.28 -2.91
C ALA A 117 15.92 3.65 -2.20
N GLU A 118 16.83 3.87 -1.23
CA GLU A 118 16.96 5.14 -0.52
C GLU A 118 17.42 6.27 -1.45
N GLN A 119 18.40 6.00 -2.33
CA GLN A 119 18.85 6.97 -3.32
C GLN A 119 17.75 7.30 -4.32
N LEU A 120 17.03 6.26 -4.80
CA LEU A 120 15.91 6.45 -5.72
C LEU A 120 14.80 7.30 -5.08
N THR A 121 14.42 7.02 -3.83
CA THR A 121 13.38 7.82 -3.14
C THR A 121 13.81 9.28 -2.94
N GLY A 122 15.10 9.54 -2.68
CA GLY A 122 15.64 10.90 -2.63
C GLY A 122 15.52 11.64 -3.96
N SER A 123 15.84 10.96 -5.07
CA SER A 123 15.71 11.50 -6.43
C SER A 123 14.23 11.69 -6.83
N MET A 124 13.35 10.78 -6.44
CA MET A 124 11.91 10.92 -6.67
C MET A 124 11.34 12.17 -5.99
N ALA A 125 11.73 12.41 -4.74
CA ALA A 125 11.25 13.57 -3.98
C ALA A 125 11.55 14.92 -4.65
N SER A 126 12.64 14.99 -5.42
CA SER A 126 13.11 16.20 -6.13
C SER A 126 12.84 16.18 -7.66
N ASP A 127 12.08 15.21 -8.16
CA ASP A 127 11.87 14.99 -9.60
C ASP A 127 13.18 14.90 -10.42
N SER A 128 14.25 14.38 -9.81
CA SER A 128 15.57 14.29 -10.45
C SER A 128 15.93 12.88 -10.94
N VAL A 129 14.95 11.99 -11.07
CA VAL A 129 15.13 10.64 -11.62
C VAL A 129 15.36 10.73 -13.12
N SER A 130 16.46 10.15 -13.62
CA SER A 130 16.89 10.31 -15.00
C SER A 130 16.03 9.56 -16.02
N GLU A 131 15.56 8.37 -15.66
CA GLU A 131 14.73 7.51 -16.52
C GLU A 131 13.36 7.32 -15.88
N TRP A 132 12.48 8.31 -16.08
CA TRP A 132 11.14 8.28 -15.52
C TRP A 132 10.10 8.71 -16.55
N ALA A 133 9.05 7.91 -16.74
CA ALA A 133 7.97 8.18 -17.69
C ALA A 133 6.58 8.11 -16.98
N GLY A 134 5.67 8.98 -17.39
CA GLY A 134 4.30 8.99 -16.86
C GLY A 134 4.08 10.04 -15.78
N PRO A 135 3.47 9.71 -14.63
CA PRO A 135 3.23 10.69 -13.56
C PRO A 135 4.55 11.20 -13.00
N PRO A 136 4.64 12.48 -12.54
CA PRO A 136 5.86 13.01 -11.95
C PRO A 136 6.40 12.10 -10.83
N ALA A 137 7.74 11.96 -10.76
CA ALA A 137 8.37 11.10 -9.75
C ALA A 137 8.06 11.58 -8.32
N SER A 138 8.01 12.89 -8.08
CA SER A 138 7.62 13.48 -6.80
C SER A 138 6.17 13.16 -6.42
N TYR A 139 5.28 13.07 -7.40
CA TYR A 139 3.91 12.65 -7.16
C TYR A 139 3.82 11.16 -6.80
N ALA A 140 4.57 10.31 -7.51
CA ALA A 140 4.70 8.89 -7.19
C ALA A 140 5.30 8.67 -5.78
N PHE A 141 6.33 9.45 -5.41
CA PHE A 141 6.90 9.47 -4.06
C PHE A 141 5.83 9.75 -3.00
N PHE A 142 5.04 10.80 -3.19
CA PHE A 142 3.99 11.19 -2.24
C PHE A 142 2.93 10.08 -2.10
N VAL A 143 2.44 9.56 -3.22
CA VAL A 143 1.41 8.51 -3.24
C VAL A 143 1.90 7.25 -2.55
N LEU A 144 3.08 6.75 -2.94
CA LEU A 144 3.62 5.51 -2.38
C LEU A 144 3.94 5.65 -0.89
N ARG A 145 4.47 6.82 -0.48
CA ARG A 145 4.71 7.11 0.94
C ARG A 145 3.43 7.15 1.75
N ALA A 146 2.36 7.74 1.22
CA ALA A 146 1.08 7.81 1.91
C ALA A 146 0.44 6.43 2.09
N ASP A 147 0.43 5.60 1.03
CA ASP A 147 -0.07 4.23 1.12
C ASP A 147 0.78 3.36 2.06
N ALA A 148 2.12 3.56 2.06
CA ALA A 148 3.02 2.88 2.99
C ALA A 148 2.77 3.28 4.44
N LEU A 149 2.50 4.57 4.71
CA LEU A 149 2.13 5.04 6.06
C LEU A 149 0.79 4.45 6.50
N ASP A 150 -0.19 4.38 5.60
CA ASP A 150 -1.52 3.85 5.91
C ASP A 150 -1.45 2.37 6.31
N VAL A 151 -0.77 1.54 5.51
CA VAL A 151 -0.64 0.11 5.82
C VAL A 151 0.21 -0.17 7.06
N THR A 152 1.22 0.67 7.35
CA THR A 152 2.16 0.46 8.46
C THR A 152 1.59 0.98 9.78
N TYR A 153 1.05 2.20 9.78
CA TYR A 153 0.64 2.90 10.99
C TYR A 153 -0.87 3.12 11.11
N GLY A 154 -1.65 2.96 10.03
CA GLY A 154 -3.12 3.05 10.05
C GLY A 154 -3.80 1.85 10.72
N THR A 155 -3.09 1.04 11.49
CA THR A 155 -3.55 -0.15 12.19
C THR A 155 -3.45 0.04 13.71
N PRO A 156 -4.23 -0.68 14.55
CA PRO A 156 -4.08 -0.64 16.01
C PRO A 156 -2.65 -0.93 16.47
N GLU A 157 -1.98 -1.90 15.83
CA GLU A 157 -0.60 -2.26 16.11
C GLU A 157 0.38 -1.13 15.75
N GLY A 158 0.13 -0.44 14.63
CA GLY A 158 0.91 0.71 14.21
C GLY A 158 0.78 1.88 15.19
N PHE A 159 -0.43 2.19 15.63
CA PHE A 159 -0.69 3.20 16.67
C PHE A 159 0.00 2.84 17.98
N ALA A 160 -0.10 1.56 18.40
CA ALA A 160 0.57 1.07 19.60
C ALA A 160 2.11 1.20 19.53
N ALA A 161 2.70 0.94 18.35
CA ALA A 161 4.14 1.10 18.12
C ALA A 161 4.60 2.57 18.26
N LEU A 162 3.70 3.52 18.01
CA LEU A 162 3.94 4.96 18.18
C LEU A 162 3.61 5.46 19.60
N ASN A 163 3.17 4.59 20.50
CA ASN A 163 2.62 4.94 21.82
C ASN A 163 1.43 5.91 21.74
N ILE A 164 0.63 5.82 20.68
CA ILE A 164 -0.57 6.64 20.47
C ILE A 164 -1.80 5.75 20.68
N PRO A 165 -2.78 6.14 21.52
CA PRO A 165 -4.03 5.39 21.65
C PRO A 165 -4.77 5.33 20.30
N TYR A 166 -5.18 4.15 19.87
CA TYR A 166 -6.02 4.00 18.69
C TYR A 166 -7.45 4.43 19.04
N SER A 167 -7.80 5.65 18.65
CA SER A 167 -9.07 6.29 19.02
C SER A 167 -10.07 6.39 17.87
N ALA A 168 -9.79 5.78 16.72
CA ALA A 168 -10.59 5.94 15.50
C ALA A 168 -12.09 5.58 15.65
N HIS A 169 -12.46 4.86 16.70
CA HIS A 169 -13.83 4.44 16.97
C HIS A 169 -14.28 4.72 18.41
N ILE A 170 -13.53 5.54 19.16
CA ILE A 170 -13.96 5.96 20.49
C ILE A 170 -14.99 7.08 20.30
N GLN A 171 -16.21 6.82 20.80
CA GLN A 171 -17.25 7.84 20.83
C GLN A 171 -16.78 8.99 21.73
N PRO A 172 -16.88 10.26 21.30
CA PRO A 172 -16.50 11.38 22.13
C PRO A 172 -17.34 11.40 23.42
N GLU A 173 -16.72 11.76 24.54
CA GLU A 173 -17.37 11.79 25.86
C GLU A 173 -18.55 12.77 25.90
N THR A 174 -18.56 13.75 25.01
CA THR A 174 -19.65 14.72 24.81
C THR A 174 -20.10 14.72 23.37
N SER A 175 -21.42 14.77 23.13
CA SER A 175 -21.98 14.99 21.77
C SER A 175 -21.62 16.39 21.28
N TRP A 176 -21.37 16.52 19.99
CA TRP A 176 -21.13 17.79 19.29
C TRP A 176 -22.33 18.69 19.33
#